data_73bda1af655144a97910a71d1ebcd712
#
_entry.id   73bda1af655144a97910a71d1ebcd712
#
_cell.length_a   1.000
_cell.length_b   1.000
_cell.length_c   1.000
_cell.angle_alpha   90.00
_cell.angle_beta   90.00
_cell.angle_gamma   90.00
#
_symmetry.space_group_name_H-M   'P 1'
#
loop_
_entity.id
_entity.type
_entity.pdbx_description
1 polymer ?
#
loop_
_entity_poly.entity_id
_entity_poly.type
_entity_poly.pdbx_seq_one_letter_code
_entity_poly.pdbx_strand_id
1 'polypeptide(L)'
;MTTRMNEYKQQIITDFNSRINYDNEFRYRFAKPLIELAQLKPRQRVLDVATGTGIVAIAAAKIVGDAGYVLGVDISTGMLAQARHKVELEKLQNIELIEADADDLNFDDNSFDVIFCSAAIVYLTDIFTSLCQWYRFLNIGGIVAFSCFAETAHTASILFRKKAQQFGIMVDNPNETLGTPEKCQALLQQAGFQNIEVVTQQFGFYFKDAETAWKAHANNVYGYQVFQLSPDKLAQLKAEYIAEIHALSTEQGFGHDVNSLFVSARKM
;
A
#
# COMPACT_ATOMS: atom_id res chain seq x y z
N MET A 1 -18.70 0.27 -13.85
CA MET A 1 -17.96 -0.69 -12.99
C MET A 1 -18.76 -1.98 -12.88
N THR A 2 -18.10 -3.16 -12.95
CA THR A 2 -18.78 -4.44 -12.78
C THR A 2 -19.14 -4.64 -11.30
N THR A 3 -20.16 -5.46 -11.01
CA THR A 3 -20.60 -5.77 -9.63
C THR A 3 -19.43 -6.26 -8.76
N ARG A 4 -18.55 -7.10 -9.29
CA ARG A 4 -17.36 -7.62 -8.60
C ARG A 4 -16.36 -6.52 -8.21
N MET A 5 -16.20 -5.50 -9.05
CA MET A 5 -15.33 -4.35 -8.77
C MET A 5 -15.86 -3.54 -7.59
N ASN A 6 -17.19 -3.32 -7.53
CA ASN A 6 -17.81 -2.63 -6.42
C ASN A 6 -17.67 -3.41 -5.10
N GLU A 7 -17.80 -4.72 -5.12
CA GLU A 7 -17.61 -5.58 -3.95
C GLU A 7 -16.17 -5.51 -3.42
N TYR A 8 -15.18 -5.54 -4.31
CA TYR A 8 -13.77 -5.40 -3.95
C TYR A 8 -13.48 -4.06 -3.26
N LYS A 9 -13.95 -2.95 -3.83
CA LYS A 9 -13.80 -1.61 -3.24
C LYS A 9 -14.49 -1.50 -1.88
N GLN A 10 -15.70 -2.03 -1.75
CA GLN A 10 -16.43 -2.05 -0.48
C GLN A 10 -15.70 -2.86 0.59
N GLN A 11 -15.04 -3.97 0.21
CA GLN A 11 -14.23 -4.74 1.13
C GLN A 11 -13.00 -3.96 1.60
N ILE A 12 -12.33 -3.22 0.71
CA ILE A 12 -11.21 -2.32 1.07
C ILE A 12 -11.70 -1.27 2.06
N ILE A 13 -12.80 -0.56 1.74
CA ILE A 13 -13.35 0.48 2.60
C ILE A 13 -13.67 -0.08 3.99
N THR A 14 -14.34 -1.22 4.05
CA THR A 14 -14.72 -1.87 5.31
C THR A 14 -13.50 -2.25 6.13
N ASP A 15 -12.50 -2.88 5.51
CA ASP A 15 -11.27 -3.30 6.17
C ASP A 15 -10.52 -2.08 6.75
N PHE A 16 -10.26 -1.05 5.94
CA PHE A 16 -9.50 0.11 6.40
C PHE A 16 -10.27 0.99 7.38
N ASN A 17 -11.58 1.14 7.23
CA ASN A 17 -12.42 1.86 8.21
C ASN A 17 -12.42 1.19 9.59
N SER A 18 -12.25 -0.13 9.66
CA SER A 18 -12.21 -0.86 10.93
C SER A 18 -10.89 -0.70 11.70
N ARG A 19 -9.85 -0.19 11.07
CA ARG A 19 -8.49 -0.11 11.62
C ARG A 19 -8.30 1.17 12.44
N ILE A 20 -8.64 1.12 13.70
CA ILE A 20 -8.33 2.17 14.67
C ILE A 20 -6.88 2.06 15.15
N ASN A 21 -6.24 3.18 15.49
CA ASN A 21 -4.84 3.21 15.93
C ASN A 21 -3.89 2.51 14.92
N TYR A 22 -4.07 2.87 13.65
CA TYR A 22 -3.34 2.24 12.55
C TYR A 22 -1.84 2.52 12.58
N ASP A 23 -1.43 3.67 13.10
CA ASP A 23 -0.06 4.11 13.14
C ASP A 23 0.78 3.32 14.15
N ASN A 24 1.99 2.99 13.77
CA ASN A 24 2.98 2.38 14.63
C ASN A 24 4.40 2.68 14.10
N GLU A 25 5.43 2.37 14.89
CA GLU A 25 6.82 2.60 14.53
C GLU A 25 7.22 2.00 13.17
N PHE A 26 6.72 0.80 12.87
CA PHE A 26 7.00 0.14 11.59
C PHE A 26 6.53 0.99 10.41
N ARG A 27 5.33 1.58 10.47
CA ARG A 27 4.75 2.38 9.37
C ARG A 27 5.50 3.67 9.14
N TYR A 28 5.92 4.34 10.21
CA TYR A 28 6.77 5.53 10.10
C TYR A 28 8.14 5.19 9.52
N ARG A 29 8.78 4.11 9.99
CA ARG A 29 10.04 3.60 9.41
C ARG A 29 9.89 3.24 7.94
N PHE A 30 8.76 2.63 7.56
CA PHE A 30 8.49 2.22 6.19
C PHE A 30 8.27 3.41 5.25
N ALA A 31 7.65 4.49 5.69
CA ALA A 31 7.42 5.67 4.87
C ALA A 31 8.70 6.48 4.59
N LYS A 32 9.68 6.42 5.49
CA LYS A 32 10.88 7.26 5.43
C LYS A 32 11.71 7.11 4.14
N PRO A 33 12.08 5.89 3.67
CA PRO A 33 12.83 5.73 2.42
C PRO A 33 12.10 6.31 1.20
N LEU A 34 10.77 6.22 1.17
CA LEU A 34 9.97 6.76 0.08
C LEU A 34 10.05 8.28 0.02
N ILE A 35 9.96 8.95 1.16
CA ILE A 35 10.06 10.41 1.28
C ILE A 35 11.47 10.87 0.87
N GLU A 36 12.51 10.17 1.33
CA GLU A 36 13.91 10.47 0.98
C GLU A 36 14.15 10.32 -0.53
N LEU A 37 13.61 9.28 -1.14
CA LEU A 37 13.77 8.98 -2.58
C LEU A 37 13.14 10.06 -3.46
N ALA A 38 12.05 10.67 -3.03
CA ALA A 38 11.38 11.75 -3.76
C ALA A 38 12.11 13.09 -3.74
N GLN A 39 13.10 13.28 -2.84
CA GLN A 39 13.92 14.50 -2.74
C GLN A 39 13.07 15.78 -2.72
N LEU A 40 12.04 15.82 -1.87
CA LEU A 40 11.12 16.94 -1.77
C LEU A 40 11.84 18.28 -1.55
N LYS A 41 11.30 19.34 -2.13
CA LYS A 41 11.80 20.71 -2.05
C LYS A 41 10.71 21.66 -1.54
N PRO A 42 11.09 22.77 -0.89
CA PRO A 42 10.12 23.80 -0.52
C PRO A 42 9.28 24.30 -1.72
N ARG A 43 8.03 24.65 -1.45
CA ARG A 43 7.04 25.18 -2.40
C ARG A 43 6.47 24.19 -3.40
N GLN A 44 6.84 22.91 -3.34
CA GLN A 44 6.28 21.90 -4.24
C GLN A 44 4.80 21.63 -3.95
N ARG A 45 4.10 21.19 -5.00
CA ARG A 45 2.74 20.66 -4.94
C ARG A 45 2.82 19.14 -4.96
N VAL A 46 2.28 18.51 -3.93
CA VAL A 46 2.38 17.07 -3.71
C VAL A 46 0.99 16.44 -3.69
N LEU A 47 0.84 15.29 -4.35
CA LEU A 47 -0.32 14.41 -4.23
C LEU A 47 0.12 13.14 -3.50
N ASP A 48 -0.59 12.76 -2.44
CA ASP A 48 -0.41 11.49 -1.74
C ASP A 48 -1.63 10.60 -1.95
N VAL A 49 -1.49 9.62 -2.85
CA VAL A 49 -2.57 8.70 -3.27
C VAL A 49 -2.67 7.56 -2.29
N ALA A 50 -3.89 7.28 -1.83
CA ALA A 50 -4.19 6.36 -0.72
C ALA A 50 -3.37 6.76 0.52
N THR A 51 -3.54 8.02 0.93
CA THR A 51 -2.77 8.68 2.01
C THR A 51 -2.94 7.99 3.37
N GLY A 52 -3.99 7.21 3.55
CA GLY A 52 -4.31 6.52 4.80
C GLY A 52 -4.44 7.49 5.95
N THR A 53 -3.67 7.27 7.00
CA THR A 53 -3.61 8.16 8.17
C THR A 53 -2.70 9.38 7.95
N GLY A 54 -2.25 9.65 6.71
CA GLY A 54 -1.51 10.84 6.34
C GLY A 54 -0.03 10.84 6.74
N ILE A 55 0.60 9.68 6.99
CA ILE A 55 2.02 9.63 7.40
C ILE A 55 2.93 10.32 6.39
N VAL A 56 2.77 10.00 5.10
CA VAL A 56 3.57 10.59 4.01
C VAL A 56 3.15 12.02 3.74
N ALA A 57 1.85 12.29 3.64
CA ALA A 57 1.31 13.63 3.37
C ALA A 57 1.74 14.65 4.43
N ILE A 58 1.65 14.31 5.72
CA ILE A 58 2.06 15.17 6.84
C ILE A 58 3.58 15.43 6.79
N ALA A 59 4.37 14.41 6.54
CA ALA A 59 5.82 14.58 6.40
C ALA A 59 6.18 15.45 5.19
N ALA A 60 5.50 15.26 4.07
CA ALA A 60 5.66 16.09 2.88
C ALA A 60 5.26 17.55 3.14
N ALA A 61 4.13 17.80 3.82
CA ALA A 61 3.68 19.16 4.15
C ALA A 61 4.71 19.94 4.97
N LYS A 62 5.36 19.29 5.93
CA LYS A 62 6.46 19.89 6.71
C LYS A 62 7.67 20.25 5.86
N ILE A 63 8.00 19.41 4.87
CA ILE A 63 9.18 19.63 4.01
C ILE A 63 8.92 20.71 2.98
N VAL A 64 7.74 20.71 2.32
CA VAL A 64 7.43 21.71 1.30
C VAL A 64 7.12 23.10 1.91
N GLY A 65 6.77 23.15 3.21
CA GLY A 65 6.53 24.37 3.97
C GLY A 65 5.27 25.12 3.55
N ASP A 66 4.98 26.25 4.20
CA ASP A 66 3.72 27.00 4.06
C ASP A 66 3.44 27.52 2.63
N ALA A 67 4.47 27.70 1.82
CA ALA A 67 4.34 28.09 0.41
C ALA A 67 4.16 26.91 -0.55
N GLY A 68 4.26 25.66 -0.05
CA GLY A 68 3.93 24.44 -0.76
C GLY A 68 2.48 24.01 -0.51
N TYR A 69 2.09 22.91 -1.13
CA TYR A 69 0.73 22.35 -0.99
C TYR A 69 0.76 20.84 -1.07
N VAL A 70 0.03 20.18 -0.18
CA VAL A 70 -0.14 18.73 -0.19
C VAL A 70 -1.60 18.36 -0.26
N LEU A 71 -1.96 17.50 -1.19
CA LEU A 71 -3.27 16.88 -1.30
C LEU A 71 -3.15 15.40 -0.97
N GLY A 72 -3.79 14.97 0.10
CA GLY A 72 -3.93 13.55 0.43
C GLY A 72 -5.31 13.04 0.02
N VAL A 73 -5.35 11.95 -0.72
CA VAL A 73 -6.61 11.31 -1.12
C VAL A 73 -6.69 9.89 -0.56
N ASP A 74 -7.86 9.49 -0.08
CA ASP A 74 -8.12 8.11 0.37
C ASP A 74 -9.60 7.77 0.22
N ILE A 75 -9.91 6.52 -0.02
CA ILE A 75 -11.29 6.02 -0.12
C ILE A 75 -11.90 5.73 1.26
N SER A 76 -11.06 5.62 2.30
CA SER A 76 -11.45 5.29 3.67
C SER A 76 -11.65 6.55 4.50
N THR A 77 -12.90 6.84 4.85
CA THR A 77 -13.24 7.95 5.76
C THR A 77 -12.64 7.77 7.14
N GLY A 78 -12.50 6.52 7.62
CA GLY A 78 -11.89 6.19 8.91
C GLY A 78 -10.40 6.49 8.95
N MET A 79 -9.68 6.26 7.85
CA MET A 79 -8.29 6.64 7.71
C MET A 79 -8.13 8.16 7.66
N LEU A 80 -8.94 8.83 6.84
CA LEU A 80 -8.93 10.30 6.73
C LEU A 80 -9.27 11.00 8.04
N ALA A 81 -10.16 10.43 8.87
CA ALA A 81 -10.46 10.98 10.19
C ALA A 81 -9.22 10.99 11.10
N GLN A 82 -8.45 9.89 11.10
CA GLN A 82 -7.19 9.81 11.84
C GLN A 82 -6.14 10.79 11.27
N ALA A 83 -6.07 10.94 9.95
CA ALA A 83 -5.18 11.90 9.30
C ALA A 83 -5.54 13.35 9.66
N ARG A 84 -6.81 13.75 9.55
CA ARG A 84 -7.29 15.09 9.90
C ARG A 84 -6.97 15.44 11.35
N HIS A 85 -7.20 14.52 12.27
CA HIS A 85 -6.85 14.73 13.69
C HIS A 85 -5.36 15.04 13.87
N LYS A 86 -4.46 14.35 13.17
CA LYS A 86 -3.02 14.64 13.24
C LYS A 86 -2.66 15.99 12.61
N VAL A 87 -3.26 16.33 11.48
CA VAL A 87 -3.07 17.63 10.81
C VAL A 87 -3.46 18.78 11.74
N GLU A 88 -4.58 18.65 12.45
CA GLU A 88 -5.04 19.64 13.45
C GLU A 88 -4.07 19.76 14.63
N LEU A 89 -3.63 18.63 15.22
CA LEU A 89 -2.66 18.61 16.31
C LEU A 89 -1.34 19.29 15.92
N GLU A 90 -0.89 19.09 14.70
CA GLU A 90 0.35 19.67 14.18
C GLU A 90 0.16 21.07 13.59
N LYS A 91 -1.08 21.58 13.53
CA LYS A 91 -1.45 22.91 13.04
C LYS A 91 -0.99 23.19 11.61
N LEU A 92 -0.94 22.16 10.77
CA LEU A 92 -0.55 22.31 9.35
C LEU A 92 -1.69 22.98 8.56
N GLN A 93 -1.35 23.99 7.76
CA GLN A 93 -2.32 24.75 6.96
C GLN A 93 -2.15 24.51 5.44
N ASN A 94 -1.09 23.83 5.04
CA ASN A 94 -0.71 23.58 3.66
C ASN A 94 -1.04 22.14 3.18
N ILE A 95 -1.95 21.48 3.87
CA ILE A 95 -2.41 20.13 3.55
C ILE A 95 -3.94 20.07 3.49
N GLU A 96 -4.45 19.44 2.44
CA GLU A 96 -5.86 19.12 2.25
C GLU A 96 -6.04 17.61 2.18
N LEU A 97 -7.14 17.11 2.76
CA LEU A 97 -7.46 15.68 2.79
C LEU A 97 -8.87 15.47 2.23
N ILE A 98 -8.97 14.74 1.12
CA ILE A 98 -10.25 14.49 0.46
C ILE A 98 -10.55 13.00 0.34
N GLU A 99 -11.83 12.65 0.42
CA GLU A 99 -12.32 11.31 0.12
C GLU A 99 -12.41 11.14 -1.40
N ALA A 100 -11.61 10.22 -1.95
CA ALA A 100 -11.62 9.91 -3.38
C ALA A 100 -11.13 8.49 -3.63
N ASP A 101 -11.66 7.86 -4.69
CA ASP A 101 -11.15 6.60 -5.19
C ASP A 101 -9.89 6.84 -6.03
N ALA A 102 -8.79 6.17 -5.68
CA ALA A 102 -7.51 6.29 -6.37
C ALA A 102 -7.54 5.84 -7.84
N ASP A 103 -8.50 5.00 -8.23
CA ASP A 103 -8.70 4.58 -9.62
C ASP A 103 -9.52 5.58 -10.45
N ASP A 104 -10.16 6.58 -9.83
CA ASP A 104 -11.05 7.55 -10.49
C ASP A 104 -10.63 9.01 -10.23
N LEU A 105 -9.34 9.25 -10.08
CA LEU A 105 -8.80 10.58 -9.89
C LEU A 105 -8.82 11.35 -11.23
N ASN A 106 -9.25 12.62 -11.17
CA ASN A 106 -9.23 13.49 -12.33
C ASN A 106 -8.73 14.87 -11.94
N PHE A 107 -7.44 15.11 -12.18
CA PHE A 107 -6.79 16.40 -12.00
C PHE A 107 -6.33 16.95 -13.35
N ASP A 108 -6.09 18.24 -13.40
CA ASP A 108 -5.52 18.89 -14.56
C ASP A 108 -4.11 18.35 -14.86
N ASP A 109 -3.71 18.41 -16.11
CA ASP A 109 -2.36 18.07 -16.53
C ASP A 109 -1.35 19.01 -15.86
N ASN A 110 -0.21 18.44 -15.46
CA ASN A 110 0.89 19.20 -14.87
C ASN A 110 0.48 20.00 -13.61
N SER A 111 -0.22 19.35 -12.69
CA SER A 111 -0.74 19.93 -11.45
C SER A 111 0.14 19.68 -10.23
N PHE A 112 1.02 18.66 -10.29
CA PHE A 112 1.83 18.22 -9.15
C PHE A 112 3.30 18.07 -9.52
N ASP A 113 4.17 18.36 -8.56
CA ASP A 113 5.61 18.14 -8.68
C ASP A 113 6.01 16.77 -8.23
N VAL A 114 5.29 16.22 -7.24
CA VAL A 114 5.54 14.87 -6.70
C VAL A 114 4.20 14.17 -6.45
N ILE A 115 4.15 12.88 -6.81
CA ILE A 115 3.04 11.99 -6.49
C ILE A 115 3.58 10.83 -5.67
N PHE A 116 2.97 10.60 -4.51
CA PHE A 116 3.25 9.45 -3.65
C PHE A 116 2.13 8.41 -3.71
N CYS A 117 2.50 7.13 -3.50
CA CYS A 117 1.59 6.05 -3.14
C CYS A 117 2.34 5.04 -2.24
N SER A 118 2.16 5.14 -0.94
CA SER A 118 2.91 4.35 0.03
C SER A 118 2.19 3.06 0.41
N ALA A 119 2.76 1.90 0.05
CA ALA A 119 2.24 0.55 0.37
C ALA A 119 0.77 0.31 -0.04
N ALA A 120 0.29 1.05 -1.03
CA ALA A 120 -1.12 1.02 -1.41
C ALA A 120 -1.37 0.73 -2.91
N ILE A 121 -0.36 0.89 -3.76
CA ILE A 121 -0.49 0.72 -5.22
C ILE A 121 -1.06 -0.66 -5.62
N VAL A 122 -0.85 -1.69 -4.80
CA VAL A 122 -1.36 -3.05 -5.01
C VAL A 122 -2.89 -3.17 -4.86
N TYR A 123 -3.54 -2.17 -4.29
CA TYR A 123 -5.01 -2.13 -4.16
C TYR A 123 -5.69 -1.47 -5.36
N LEU A 124 -4.95 -0.85 -6.27
CA LEU A 124 -5.48 -0.28 -7.50
C LEU A 124 -5.96 -1.40 -8.43
N THR A 125 -7.08 -1.16 -9.10
CA THR A 125 -7.70 -2.14 -9.98
C THR A 125 -7.01 -2.24 -11.34
N ASP A 126 -6.38 -1.15 -11.77
CA ASP A 126 -5.54 -1.07 -12.97
C ASP A 126 -4.33 -0.17 -12.71
N ILE A 127 -3.25 -0.79 -12.26
CA ILE A 127 -2.01 -0.09 -11.91
C ILE A 127 -1.42 0.66 -13.11
N PHE A 128 -1.48 0.07 -14.31
CA PHE A 128 -0.92 0.68 -15.50
C PHE A 128 -1.67 1.95 -15.89
N THR A 129 -3.01 1.90 -15.93
CA THR A 129 -3.84 3.08 -16.19
C THR A 129 -3.62 4.17 -15.13
N SER A 130 -3.51 3.80 -13.85
CA SER A 130 -3.21 4.76 -12.78
C SER A 130 -1.85 5.44 -12.97
N LEU A 131 -0.80 4.68 -13.32
CA LEU A 131 0.52 5.24 -13.62
C LEU A 131 0.50 6.20 -14.83
N CYS A 132 -0.27 5.89 -15.88
CA CYS A 132 -0.46 6.79 -17.02
C CYS A 132 -1.17 8.09 -16.60
N GLN A 133 -2.18 8.01 -15.73
CA GLN A 133 -2.86 9.19 -15.19
C GLN A 133 -1.91 10.00 -14.32
N TRP A 134 -1.14 9.37 -13.44
CA TRP A 134 -0.16 10.07 -12.60
C TRP A 134 0.93 10.74 -13.43
N TYR A 135 1.36 10.10 -14.54
CA TYR A 135 2.26 10.72 -15.51
C TYR A 135 1.66 12.01 -16.08
N ARG A 136 0.36 12.00 -16.44
CA ARG A 136 -0.35 13.19 -16.92
C ARG A 136 -0.42 14.28 -15.86
N PHE A 137 -0.74 13.96 -14.61
CA PHE A 137 -0.87 14.90 -13.49
C PHE A 137 0.46 15.55 -13.10
N LEU A 138 1.58 14.90 -13.32
CA LEU A 138 2.90 15.43 -12.96
C LEU A 138 3.33 16.56 -13.90
N ASN A 139 3.99 17.58 -13.32
CA ASN A 139 4.77 18.56 -14.06
C ASN A 139 5.94 17.90 -14.81
N ILE A 140 6.45 18.53 -15.88
CA ILE A 140 7.71 18.10 -16.50
C ILE A 140 8.82 18.18 -15.44
N GLY A 141 9.63 17.13 -15.32
CA GLY A 141 10.64 16.98 -14.26
C GLY A 141 10.07 16.46 -12.93
N GLY A 142 8.75 16.32 -12.82
CA GLY A 142 8.07 15.81 -11.63
C GLY A 142 8.38 14.34 -11.35
N ILE A 143 8.15 13.92 -10.12
CA ILE A 143 8.52 12.59 -9.62
C ILE A 143 7.26 11.83 -9.20
N VAL A 144 7.12 10.58 -9.65
CA VAL A 144 6.28 9.59 -8.97
C VAL A 144 7.16 8.78 -8.02
N ALA A 145 6.69 8.54 -6.80
CA ALA A 145 7.34 7.67 -5.84
C ALA A 145 6.32 6.77 -5.16
N PHE A 146 6.52 5.45 -5.25
CA PHE A 146 5.64 4.49 -4.59
C PHE A 146 6.43 3.39 -3.91
N SER A 147 5.78 2.68 -2.98
CA SER A 147 6.33 1.47 -2.40
C SER A 147 5.37 0.30 -2.57
N CYS A 148 5.95 -0.87 -2.83
CA CYS A 148 5.26 -2.14 -2.90
C CYS A 148 6.11 -3.24 -2.24
N PHE A 149 5.59 -4.46 -2.21
CA PHE A 149 6.31 -5.57 -1.63
C PHE A 149 6.80 -6.52 -2.71
N ALA A 150 7.95 -7.16 -2.48
CA ALA A 150 8.42 -8.21 -3.36
C ALA A 150 7.41 -9.35 -3.44
N GLU A 151 7.28 -9.99 -4.59
CA GLU A 151 6.37 -11.13 -4.77
C GLU A 151 6.68 -12.32 -3.86
N THR A 152 7.92 -12.39 -3.36
CA THR A 152 8.42 -13.36 -2.39
C THR A 152 8.31 -12.88 -0.94
N ALA A 153 7.86 -11.64 -0.71
CA ALA A 153 7.64 -11.12 0.63
C ALA A 153 6.45 -11.80 1.32
N HIS A 154 6.41 -11.65 2.64
CA HIS A 154 5.32 -12.15 3.45
C HIS A 154 5.18 -13.68 3.43
N THR A 155 6.21 -14.39 3.95
CA THR A 155 6.23 -15.86 4.01
C THR A 155 4.93 -16.47 4.53
N ALA A 156 4.33 -15.88 5.57
CA ALA A 156 3.02 -16.32 6.09
C ALA A 156 1.89 -16.22 5.05
N SER A 157 1.91 -15.18 4.20
CA SER A 157 0.93 -15.02 3.11
C SER A 157 1.15 -16.06 2.00
N ILE A 158 2.41 -16.36 1.68
CA ILE A 158 2.75 -17.40 0.70
C ILE A 158 2.24 -18.76 1.17
N LEU A 159 2.49 -19.11 2.44
CA LEU A 159 1.98 -20.34 3.05
C LEU A 159 0.44 -20.38 3.05
N PHE A 160 -0.18 -19.25 3.39
CA PHE A 160 -1.65 -19.15 3.38
C PHE A 160 -2.23 -19.41 1.99
N ARG A 161 -1.71 -18.77 0.94
CA ARG A 161 -2.15 -18.99 -0.45
C ARG A 161 -1.95 -20.43 -0.89
N LYS A 162 -0.78 -21.01 -0.58
CA LYS A 162 -0.47 -22.41 -0.89
C LYS A 162 -1.43 -23.38 -0.21
N LYS A 163 -1.77 -23.14 1.06
CA LYS A 163 -2.75 -23.96 1.78
C LYS A 163 -4.15 -23.77 1.24
N ALA A 164 -4.61 -22.55 1.04
CA ALA A 164 -5.93 -22.27 0.46
C ALA A 164 -6.14 -22.98 -0.89
N GLN A 165 -5.11 -22.98 -1.74
CA GLN A 165 -5.12 -23.69 -3.03
C GLN A 165 -5.37 -25.20 -2.88
N GLN A 166 -4.85 -25.86 -1.84
CA GLN A 166 -5.08 -27.29 -1.56
C GLN A 166 -6.55 -27.57 -1.26
N PHE A 167 -7.29 -26.58 -0.78
CA PHE A 167 -8.73 -26.65 -0.52
C PHE A 167 -9.57 -26.12 -1.69
N GLY A 168 -8.95 -25.82 -2.84
CA GLY A 168 -9.65 -25.35 -4.04
C GLY A 168 -9.95 -23.85 -4.05
N ILE A 169 -9.37 -23.07 -3.12
CA ILE A 169 -9.51 -21.61 -3.07
C ILE A 169 -8.28 -20.97 -3.69
N MET A 170 -8.46 -20.21 -4.76
CA MET A 170 -7.41 -19.40 -5.35
C MET A 170 -7.38 -18.04 -4.68
N VAL A 171 -6.27 -17.71 -4.04
CA VAL A 171 -6.03 -16.41 -3.42
C VAL A 171 -4.95 -15.69 -4.22
N ASP A 172 -5.30 -14.56 -4.80
CA ASP A 172 -4.41 -13.78 -5.65
C ASP A 172 -3.17 -13.28 -4.87
N ASN A 173 -2.05 -13.15 -5.58
CA ASN A 173 -0.88 -12.48 -5.04
C ASN A 173 -0.91 -10.99 -5.43
N PRO A 174 -1.24 -10.07 -4.52
CA PRO A 174 -1.33 -8.65 -4.86
C PRO A 174 0.00 -8.05 -5.32
N ASN A 175 1.11 -8.71 -4.98
CA ASN A 175 2.45 -8.24 -5.33
C ASN A 175 2.95 -8.76 -6.70
N GLU A 176 2.16 -9.55 -7.43
CA GLU A 176 2.62 -10.19 -8.67
C GLU A 176 2.97 -9.18 -9.76
N THR A 177 2.21 -8.10 -9.88
CA THR A 177 2.37 -7.09 -10.94
C THR A 177 3.64 -6.25 -10.78
N LEU A 178 4.01 -5.92 -9.54
CA LEU A 178 5.14 -5.02 -9.21
C LEU A 178 6.19 -5.67 -8.31
N GLY A 179 6.13 -6.98 -8.12
CA GLY A 179 6.88 -7.69 -7.10
C GLY A 179 8.36 -7.91 -7.38
N THR A 180 8.91 -7.37 -8.47
CA THR A 180 10.36 -7.35 -8.73
C THR A 180 10.81 -5.99 -9.28
N PRO A 181 12.10 -5.62 -9.12
CA PRO A 181 12.64 -4.39 -9.70
C PRO A 181 12.39 -4.29 -11.21
N GLU A 182 12.55 -5.39 -11.94
CA GLU A 182 12.38 -5.45 -13.40
C GLU A 182 10.91 -5.19 -13.79
N LYS A 183 9.95 -5.74 -13.05
CA LYS A 183 8.51 -5.49 -13.27
C LYS A 183 8.16 -4.03 -13.03
N CYS A 184 8.67 -3.43 -11.95
CA CYS A 184 8.50 -2.01 -11.67
C CYS A 184 9.07 -1.14 -12.79
N GLN A 185 10.30 -1.43 -13.24
CA GLN A 185 10.96 -0.69 -14.32
C GLN A 185 10.19 -0.80 -15.63
N ALA A 186 9.80 -2.02 -16.03
CA ALA A 186 9.08 -2.26 -17.28
C ALA A 186 7.74 -1.51 -17.32
N LEU A 187 6.96 -1.55 -16.22
CA LEU A 187 5.65 -0.91 -16.15
C LEU A 187 5.76 0.61 -16.18
N LEU A 188 6.73 1.19 -15.46
CA LEU A 188 6.99 2.62 -15.48
C LEU A 188 7.49 3.11 -16.83
N GLN A 189 8.39 2.37 -17.49
CA GLN A 189 8.85 2.70 -18.84
C GLN A 189 7.69 2.70 -19.84
N GLN A 190 6.81 1.70 -19.75
CA GLN A 190 5.62 1.61 -20.59
C GLN A 190 4.66 2.79 -20.35
N ALA A 191 4.56 3.30 -19.10
CA ALA A 191 3.76 4.49 -18.77
C ALA A 191 4.45 5.82 -19.13
N GLY A 192 5.68 5.79 -19.71
CA GLY A 192 6.41 6.96 -20.20
C GLY A 192 7.43 7.55 -19.22
N PHE A 193 7.57 6.99 -18.03
CA PHE A 193 8.53 7.48 -17.03
C PHE A 193 9.97 7.13 -17.41
N GLN A 194 10.90 7.98 -16.96
CA GLN A 194 12.34 7.81 -17.13
C GLN A 194 13.06 7.94 -15.78
N ASN A 195 14.39 7.76 -15.78
CA ASN A 195 15.23 7.87 -14.57
C ASN A 195 14.65 7.07 -13.39
N ILE A 196 14.31 5.81 -13.67
CA ILE A 196 13.67 4.91 -12.72
C ILE A 196 14.72 4.40 -11.74
N GLU A 197 14.47 4.61 -10.45
CA GLU A 197 15.27 4.08 -9.35
C GLU A 197 14.43 3.11 -8.55
N VAL A 198 14.96 1.93 -8.25
CA VAL A 198 14.32 0.93 -7.41
C VAL A 198 15.28 0.54 -6.29
N VAL A 199 14.91 0.82 -5.06
CA VAL A 199 15.68 0.48 -3.88
C VAL A 199 14.96 -0.64 -3.14
N THR A 200 15.65 -1.75 -2.93
CA THR A 200 15.12 -2.87 -2.13
C THR A 200 15.58 -2.72 -0.69
N GLN A 201 14.63 -2.76 0.24
CA GLN A 201 14.93 -2.78 1.67
C GLN A 201 14.18 -3.92 2.35
N GLN A 202 14.83 -4.54 3.31
CA GLN A 202 14.23 -5.58 4.11
C GLN A 202 13.71 -5.00 5.42
N PHE A 203 12.41 -5.16 5.63
CA PHE A 203 11.75 -4.95 6.91
C PHE A 203 11.28 -6.32 7.39
N GLY A 204 11.33 -6.53 8.68
CA GLY A 204 10.84 -7.78 9.24
C GLY A 204 10.21 -7.51 10.61
N PHE A 205 9.28 -8.35 10.98
CA PHE A 205 8.74 -8.41 12.33
C PHE A 205 8.38 -9.87 12.66
N TYR A 206 8.06 -10.13 13.91
CA TYR A 206 7.59 -11.44 14.32
C TYR A 206 6.10 -11.40 14.59
N PHE A 207 5.35 -12.35 14.03
CA PHE A 207 4.01 -12.64 14.54
C PHE A 207 4.16 -13.28 15.90
N LYS A 208 3.41 -12.76 16.88
CA LYS A 208 3.44 -13.25 18.25
C LYS A 208 2.99 -14.72 18.32
N ASP A 209 2.01 -15.07 17.51
CA ASP A 209 1.43 -16.41 17.45
C ASP A 209 0.83 -16.68 16.06
N ALA A 210 0.60 -17.96 15.77
CA ALA A 210 0.07 -18.43 14.51
C ALA A 210 -1.40 -17.99 14.26
N GLU A 211 -2.16 -17.77 15.32
CA GLU A 211 -3.54 -17.27 15.24
C GLU A 211 -3.57 -15.83 14.73
N THR A 212 -2.62 -15.01 15.17
CA THR A 212 -2.44 -13.63 14.66
C THR A 212 -2.05 -13.65 13.18
N ALA A 213 -1.16 -14.55 12.76
CA ALA A 213 -0.81 -14.71 11.35
C ALA A 213 -2.01 -15.17 10.52
N TRP A 214 -2.81 -16.12 11.01
CA TRP A 214 -4.06 -16.53 10.35
C TRP A 214 -5.01 -15.37 10.14
N LYS A 215 -5.31 -14.63 11.22
CA LYS A 215 -6.23 -13.48 11.14
C LYS A 215 -5.76 -12.40 10.17
N ALA A 216 -4.46 -12.12 10.13
CA ALA A 216 -3.88 -11.13 9.23
C ALA A 216 -4.08 -11.49 7.75
N HIS A 217 -4.12 -12.78 7.42
CA HIS A 217 -4.23 -13.23 6.03
C HIS A 217 -5.63 -13.67 5.64
N ALA A 218 -6.40 -14.31 6.52
CA ALA A 218 -7.75 -14.76 6.22
C ALA A 218 -8.77 -13.59 6.18
N ASN A 219 -8.58 -12.55 7.00
CA ASN A 219 -9.53 -11.45 7.12
C ASN A 219 -9.23 -10.25 6.21
N ASN A 220 -8.15 -10.29 5.44
CA ASN A 220 -7.85 -9.21 4.50
C ASN A 220 -8.63 -9.36 3.19
N VAL A 221 -8.61 -8.32 2.36
CA VAL A 221 -9.34 -8.24 1.09
C VAL A 221 -9.02 -9.35 0.08
N TYR A 222 -7.85 -9.99 0.19
CA TYR A 222 -7.45 -11.09 -0.70
C TYR A 222 -7.78 -12.46 -0.14
N GLY A 223 -7.73 -12.63 1.19
CA GLY A 223 -7.85 -13.93 1.86
C GLY A 223 -9.26 -14.32 2.27
N TYR A 224 -10.18 -13.37 2.36
CA TYR A 224 -11.55 -13.62 2.86
C TYR A 224 -12.31 -14.70 2.08
N GLN A 225 -11.88 -15.01 0.87
CA GLN A 225 -12.48 -16.06 0.03
C GLN A 225 -12.47 -17.45 0.71
N VAL A 226 -11.56 -17.70 1.67
CA VAL A 226 -11.54 -18.97 2.42
C VAL A 226 -12.81 -19.20 3.23
N PHE A 227 -13.55 -18.15 3.58
CA PHE A 227 -14.82 -18.25 4.31
C PHE A 227 -15.98 -18.80 3.46
N GLN A 228 -15.76 -19.03 2.15
CA GLN A 228 -16.69 -19.76 1.29
C GLN A 228 -16.62 -21.29 1.50
N LEU A 229 -15.60 -21.80 2.17
CA LEU A 229 -15.47 -23.22 2.53
C LEU A 229 -16.55 -23.63 3.54
N SER A 230 -16.90 -24.92 3.53
CA SER A 230 -17.71 -25.47 4.62
C SER A 230 -16.99 -25.33 5.97
N PRO A 231 -17.72 -25.25 7.09
CA PRO A 231 -17.11 -25.08 8.42
C PRO A 231 -15.99 -26.09 8.71
N ASP A 232 -16.19 -27.37 8.35
CA ASP A 232 -15.20 -28.42 8.58
C ASP A 232 -13.93 -28.21 7.75
N LYS A 233 -14.06 -27.86 6.46
CA LYS A 233 -12.92 -27.56 5.58
C LYS A 233 -12.19 -26.31 6.01
N LEU A 234 -12.91 -25.28 6.43
CA LEU A 234 -12.29 -24.06 6.96
C LEU A 234 -11.51 -24.34 8.23
N ALA A 235 -12.07 -25.11 9.15
CA ALA A 235 -11.39 -25.53 10.38
C ALA A 235 -10.14 -26.35 10.08
N GLN A 236 -10.21 -27.28 9.12
CA GLN A 236 -9.07 -28.07 8.68
C GLN A 236 -7.98 -27.20 8.06
N LEU A 237 -8.34 -26.32 7.09
CA LEU A 237 -7.40 -25.35 6.48
C LEU A 237 -6.68 -24.53 7.54
N LYS A 238 -7.43 -23.98 8.50
CA LYS A 238 -6.88 -23.18 9.59
C LYS A 238 -5.91 -23.99 10.45
N ALA A 239 -6.30 -25.22 10.84
CA ALA A 239 -5.45 -26.07 11.65
C ALA A 239 -4.13 -26.44 10.96
N GLU A 240 -4.19 -26.79 9.67
CA GLU A 240 -3.01 -27.10 8.86
C GLU A 240 -2.08 -25.90 8.69
N TYR A 241 -2.64 -24.71 8.44
CA TYR A 241 -1.88 -23.46 8.35
C TYR A 241 -1.18 -23.12 9.68
N ILE A 242 -1.91 -23.20 10.79
CA ILE A 242 -1.39 -22.93 12.12
C ILE A 242 -0.26 -23.92 12.47
N ALA A 243 -0.42 -25.21 12.16
CA ALA A 243 0.61 -26.21 12.39
C ALA A 243 1.90 -25.91 11.61
N GLU A 244 1.79 -25.44 10.34
CA GLU A 244 2.95 -25.08 9.52
C GLU A 244 3.65 -23.82 10.05
N ILE A 245 2.90 -22.80 10.47
CA ILE A 245 3.45 -21.59 11.12
C ILE A 245 4.19 -21.99 12.42
N HIS A 246 3.61 -22.85 13.25
CA HIS A 246 4.27 -23.32 14.48
C HIS A 246 5.57 -24.08 14.19
N ALA A 247 5.58 -24.93 13.17
CA ALA A 247 6.78 -25.68 12.79
C ALA A 247 7.95 -24.79 12.33
N LEU A 248 7.63 -23.59 11.82
CA LEU A 248 8.61 -22.60 11.34
C LEU A 248 8.90 -21.49 12.37
N SER A 249 8.20 -21.47 13.50
CA SER A 249 8.39 -20.48 14.55
C SER A 249 9.64 -20.74 15.38
N THR A 250 10.24 -19.68 15.87
CA THR A 250 11.35 -19.68 16.83
C THR A 250 10.85 -19.25 18.21
N GLU A 251 11.74 -19.12 19.19
CA GLU A 251 11.41 -18.52 20.50
C GLU A 251 10.88 -17.08 20.40
N GLN A 252 11.25 -16.35 19.34
CA GLN A 252 10.77 -14.99 19.05
C GLN A 252 9.41 -14.97 18.36
N GLY A 253 8.88 -16.11 17.97
CA GLY A 253 7.67 -16.26 17.16
C GLY A 253 7.97 -16.61 15.72
N PHE A 254 6.99 -16.42 14.83
CA PHE A 254 7.14 -16.65 13.40
C PHE A 254 7.70 -15.39 12.71
N GLY A 255 8.91 -15.52 12.15
CA GLY A 255 9.55 -14.44 11.40
C GLY A 255 8.76 -14.10 10.13
N HIS A 256 8.28 -12.87 10.06
CA HIS A 256 7.58 -12.34 8.89
C HIS A 256 8.53 -11.44 8.11
N ASP A 257 9.00 -11.96 7.01
CA ASP A 257 9.89 -11.26 6.09
C ASP A 257 9.10 -10.25 5.25
N VAL A 258 9.57 -9.01 5.20
CA VAL A 258 8.94 -7.92 4.45
C VAL A 258 9.98 -7.29 3.54
N ASN A 259 10.30 -7.97 2.44
CA ASN A 259 11.09 -7.40 1.36
C ASN A 259 10.26 -6.35 0.62
N SER A 260 10.71 -5.12 0.61
CA SER A 260 9.99 -3.97 0.08
C SER A 260 10.78 -3.29 -1.02
N LEU A 261 10.06 -2.85 -2.05
CA LEU A 261 10.57 -2.08 -3.16
C LEU A 261 10.12 -0.63 -2.99
N PHE A 262 11.07 0.28 -2.94
CA PHE A 262 10.84 1.72 -2.98
C PHE A 262 11.26 2.21 -4.35
N VAL A 263 10.33 2.82 -5.06
CA VAL A 263 10.46 3.12 -6.47
C VAL A 263 10.25 4.60 -6.69
N SER A 264 11.14 5.24 -7.44
CA SER A 264 10.90 6.57 -7.97
C SER A 264 11.16 6.63 -9.47
N ALA A 265 10.46 7.52 -10.16
CA ALA A 265 10.64 7.75 -11.58
C ALA A 265 10.24 9.18 -11.95
N ARG A 266 10.76 9.69 -13.07
CA ARG A 266 10.53 11.08 -13.52
C ARG A 266 9.71 11.16 -14.80
N LYS A 267 8.85 12.17 -14.88
CA LYS A 267 8.30 12.66 -16.14
C LYS A 267 9.34 13.58 -16.80
N MET A 268 9.70 13.28 -18.06
CA MET A 268 10.66 14.10 -18.81
C MET A 268 9.94 14.98 -19.83
#